data_43fce65533abd6dccd3036512cb30a1e
#
_entry.id   43fce65533abd6dccd3036512cb30a1e
#
_cell.length_a   1.000
_cell.length_b   1.000
_cell.length_c   1.000
_cell.angle_alpha   90.00
_cell.angle_beta   90.00
_cell.angle_gamma   90.00
#
_symmetry.space_group_name_H-M   'P 1'
#
loop_
_entity.id
_entity.type
_entity.pdbx_description
1 polymer ?
#
loop_
_entity_poly.entity_id
_entity_poly.type
_entity_poly.pdbx_seq_one_letter_code
_entity_poly.pdbx_strand_id
1 'polypeptide(L)'
;MTGVLASQQISALIADGRLSAQKPILPEQVQPASLDLRLGNVAYRVRASFLAGHDCSVTERLDEFEMHRIDLRDGAVLEKGCVYVVPLMEVLDLPAGLQAVTNAKSSTGRLDLLTRTITDGGTEFDRIPAGYSGPLYAEICPRSFSVLVRPGMRLNQIRFRDGQAVLGDDELRALHASMPLVDDEPVIGDGLGFSVDLKPQSGTLVGYRAKPHTGVIDLDNIGGYDPAEYWEEVHSDNGRIILDPGAFYILVSREAVHIPPAYAAEMAPYLAMVGEFRVHYAGFFDPGFGHDAAGGAGSRGVLEVRCHEAPFVLEHGQIVGRLVYEKMDQEPAQLYGAGISSNYQGQGLKLSKHFRAR
;
A
#
# COMPACT_ATOMS: atom_id res chain seq x y z
N MET A 1 8.33 -23.12 10.86
CA MET A 1 7.84 -21.73 10.78
C MET A 1 6.99 -21.64 9.54
N THR A 2 5.76 -21.20 9.66
CA THR A 2 4.88 -21.00 8.49
C THR A 2 3.96 -19.82 8.78
N GLY A 3 4.16 -18.70 8.08
CA GLY A 3 3.36 -17.52 8.27
C GLY A 3 4.08 -16.23 7.85
N VAL A 4 3.45 -15.11 8.15
CA VAL A 4 4.03 -13.78 7.99
C VAL A 4 4.98 -13.51 9.14
N LEU A 5 6.18 -12.99 8.86
CA LEU A 5 7.16 -12.66 9.89
C LEU A 5 6.73 -11.43 10.69
N ALA A 6 6.82 -11.53 12.01
CA ALA A 6 6.58 -10.44 12.94
C ALA A 6 7.81 -9.51 13.08
N SER A 7 7.61 -8.32 13.65
CA SER A 7 8.63 -7.28 13.83
C SER A 7 9.93 -7.77 14.47
N GLN A 8 9.86 -8.64 15.49
CA GLN A 8 11.04 -9.21 16.15
C GLN A 8 11.82 -10.16 15.22
N GLN A 9 11.15 -10.88 14.32
CA GLN A 9 11.80 -11.76 13.35
C GLN A 9 12.44 -10.93 12.21
N ILE A 10 11.79 -9.84 11.77
CA ILE A 10 12.39 -8.87 10.84
C ILE A 10 13.65 -8.25 11.46
N SER A 11 13.60 -7.91 12.74
CA SER A 11 14.78 -7.39 13.48
C SER A 11 15.90 -8.44 13.57
N ALA A 12 15.56 -9.71 13.69
CA ALA A 12 16.55 -10.79 13.64
C ALA A 12 17.22 -10.90 12.27
N LEU A 13 16.46 -10.81 11.16
CA LEU A 13 17.03 -10.78 9.80
C LEU A 13 18.02 -9.61 9.61
N ILE A 14 17.73 -8.46 10.22
CA ILE A 14 18.65 -7.30 10.21
C ILE A 14 19.91 -7.60 11.00
N ALA A 15 19.77 -8.14 12.21
CA ALA A 15 20.91 -8.49 13.08
C ALA A 15 21.82 -9.55 12.46
N ASP A 16 21.26 -10.51 11.74
CA ASP A 16 21.98 -11.60 11.05
C ASP A 16 22.56 -11.16 9.69
N GLY A 17 22.37 -9.90 9.30
CA GLY A 17 22.86 -9.35 8.03
C GLY A 17 22.11 -9.84 6.78
N ARG A 18 21.02 -10.60 6.94
CA ARG A 18 20.16 -11.08 5.85
C ARG A 18 19.35 -9.95 5.21
N LEU A 19 19.17 -8.89 5.94
CA LEU A 19 18.57 -7.64 5.51
C LEU A 19 19.52 -6.52 5.90
N SER A 20 20.16 -5.93 4.91
CA SER A 20 21.17 -4.88 5.07
C SER A 20 20.78 -3.62 4.30
N ALA A 21 21.49 -2.52 4.53
CA ALA A 21 21.27 -1.28 3.77
C ALA A 21 22.51 -0.42 3.72
N GLN A 22 22.57 0.50 2.74
CA GLN A 22 23.66 1.48 2.60
C GLN A 22 23.83 2.40 3.83
N LYS A 23 22.73 2.64 4.55
CA LYS A 23 22.70 3.37 5.83
C LYS A 23 21.99 2.46 6.86
N PRO A 24 22.35 2.52 8.14
CA PRO A 24 21.71 1.71 9.17
C PRO A 24 20.17 1.72 9.04
N ILE A 25 19.54 0.56 9.17
CA ILE A 25 18.08 0.44 9.20
C ILE A 25 17.62 1.03 10.53
N LEU A 26 16.65 1.93 10.47
CA LEU A 26 16.14 2.65 11.62
C LEU A 26 15.04 1.85 12.31
N PRO A 27 14.93 1.88 13.65
CA PRO A 27 13.89 1.14 14.36
C PRO A 27 12.47 1.43 13.88
N GLU A 28 12.17 2.68 13.50
CA GLU A 28 10.87 3.10 13.01
C GLU A 28 10.54 2.61 11.58
N GLN A 29 11.48 1.97 10.88
CA GLN A 29 11.18 1.28 9.63
C GLN A 29 10.51 -0.08 9.88
N VAL A 30 10.80 -0.72 11.02
CA VAL A 30 10.22 -2.02 11.38
C VAL A 30 8.81 -1.81 11.89
N GLN A 31 7.83 -2.34 11.15
CA GLN A 31 6.42 -2.30 11.46
C GLN A 31 5.97 -3.66 12.02
N PRO A 32 4.74 -3.82 12.54
CA PRO A 32 4.31 -5.09 13.15
C PRO A 32 4.50 -6.33 12.27
N ALA A 33 4.28 -6.22 10.95
CA ALA A 33 4.37 -7.31 9.98
C ALA A 33 5.07 -6.91 8.67
N SER A 34 5.84 -5.82 8.67
CA SER A 34 6.50 -5.32 7.47
C SER A 34 7.71 -4.44 7.81
N LEU A 35 8.50 -4.11 6.78
CA LEU A 35 9.57 -3.13 6.86
C LEU A 35 9.36 -2.04 5.81
N ASP A 36 9.50 -0.79 6.20
CA ASP A 36 9.51 0.35 5.28
C ASP A 36 10.82 0.39 4.47
N LEU A 37 10.74 0.52 3.15
CA LEU A 37 11.88 0.62 2.23
C LEU A 37 12.18 2.09 1.91
N ARG A 38 13.47 2.43 1.83
CA ARG A 38 13.95 3.81 1.63
C ARG A 38 14.48 4.04 0.23
N LEU A 39 14.15 5.17 -0.37
CA LEU A 39 14.72 5.63 -1.64
C LEU A 39 16.23 5.92 -1.50
N GLY A 40 17.00 5.51 -2.50
CA GLY A 40 18.40 5.86 -2.66
C GLY A 40 18.61 7.30 -3.13
N ASN A 41 19.82 7.58 -3.63
CA ASN A 41 20.25 8.95 -3.95
C ASN A 41 19.97 9.38 -5.40
N VAL A 42 19.55 8.46 -6.26
CA VAL A 42 19.42 8.70 -7.71
C VAL A 42 18.08 8.17 -8.20
N ALA A 43 17.39 8.93 -9.03
CA ALA A 43 16.27 8.46 -9.82
C ALA A 43 16.65 8.40 -11.29
N TYR A 44 16.29 7.33 -11.96
CA TYR A 44 16.46 7.16 -13.41
C TYR A 44 15.12 7.43 -14.07
N ARG A 45 15.02 8.52 -14.85
CA ARG A 45 13.88 8.75 -15.73
C ARG A 45 13.96 7.78 -16.89
N VAL A 46 12.97 6.90 -17.00
CA VAL A 46 12.94 5.87 -18.06
C VAL A 46 11.83 6.15 -19.07
N ARG A 47 12.02 5.71 -20.32
CA ARG A 47 11.05 5.93 -21.40
C ARG A 47 9.78 5.08 -21.27
N ALA A 48 9.88 3.94 -20.57
CA ALA A 48 8.77 3.02 -20.33
C ALA A 48 9.00 2.20 -19.06
N SER A 49 7.93 1.69 -18.46
CA SER A 49 7.96 0.66 -17.43
C SER A 49 8.57 -0.63 -17.96
N PHE A 50 9.34 -1.33 -17.13
CA PHE A 50 9.94 -2.61 -17.49
C PHE A 50 10.11 -3.55 -16.29
N LEU A 51 10.30 -4.82 -16.56
CA LEU A 51 10.79 -5.84 -15.65
C LEU A 51 12.14 -6.34 -16.14
N ALA A 52 13.02 -6.75 -15.20
CA ALA A 52 14.36 -7.21 -15.55
C ALA A 52 14.31 -8.45 -16.48
N GLY A 53 13.44 -9.43 -16.15
CA GLY A 53 13.39 -10.73 -16.82
C GLY A 53 14.43 -11.70 -16.26
N HIS A 54 14.24 -12.99 -16.49
CA HIS A 54 14.96 -14.08 -15.80
C HIS A 54 16.50 -13.97 -15.79
N ASP A 55 17.10 -13.49 -16.86
CA ASP A 55 18.55 -13.53 -17.05
C ASP A 55 19.19 -12.14 -17.11
N CYS A 56 18.52 -11.12 -16.56
CA CYS A 56 18.96 -9.74 -16.65
C CYS A 56 18.82 -9.01 -15.32
N SER A 57 19.74 -8.13 -15.02
CA SER A 57 19.64 -7.21 -13.89
C SER A 57 18.83 -5.97 -14.25
N VAL A 58 18.31 -5.28 -13.25
CA VAL A 58 17.65 -3.98 -13.44
C VAL A 58 18.64 -2.94 -13.97
N THR A 59 19.92 -3.03 -13.59
CA THR A 59 20.97 -2.11 -14.06
C THR A 59 21.18 -2.25 -15.57
N GLU A 60 21.25 -3.48 -16.10
CA GLU A 60 21.37 -3.71 -17.55
C GLU A 60 20.16 -3.15 -18.32
N ARG A 61 18.94 -3.30 -17.75
CA ARG A 61 17.74 -2.70 -18.35
C ARG A 61 17.74 -1.18 -18.26
N LEU A 62 18.29 -0.61 -17.20
CA LEU A 62 18.44 0.84 -17.09
C LEU A 62 19.34 1.38 -18.19
N ASP A 63 20.44 0.71 -18.53
CA ASP A 63 21.32 1.12 -19.63
C ASP A 63 20.58 1.19 -20.99
N GLU A 64 19.54 0.37 -21.17
CA GLU A 64 18.70 0.37 -22.37
C GLU A 64 17.58 1.42 -22.35
N PHE A 65 16.93 1.63 -21.16
CA PHE A 65 15.70 2.42 -21.06
C PHE A 65 15.87 3.79 -20.42
N GLU A 66 17.04 4.09 -19.85
CA GLU A 66 17.32 5.38 -19.21
C GLU A 66 17.27 6.53 -20.23
N MET A 67 16.62 7.62 -19.85
CA MET A 67 16.65 8.88 -20.59
C MET A 67 17.64 9.86 -19.94
N HIS A 68 17.62 9.98 -18.62
CA HIS A 68 18.56 10.76 -17.83
C HIS A 68 18.47 10.39 -16.34
N ARG A 69 19.52 10.77 -15.60
CA ARG A 69 19.65 10.59 -14.15
C ARG A 69 19.35 11.87 -13.42
N ILE A 70 18.71 11.72 -12.26
CA ILE A 70 18.32 12.83 -11.38
C ILE A 70 18.93 12.57 -10.01
N ASP A 71 19.72 13.52 -9.52
CA ASP A 71 20.22 13.47 -8.14
C ASP A 71 19.12 13.87 -7.16
N LEU A 72 18.85 13.03 -6.18
CA LEU A 72 17.81 13.25 -5.19
C LEU A 72 18.32 13.95 -3.91
N ARG A 73 19.63 14.18 -3.75
CA ARG A 73 20.23 14.67 -2.49
C ARG A 73 19.66 16.00 -2.04
N ASP A 74 19.42 16.91 -2.97
CA ASP A 74 18.81 18.22 -2.69
C ASP A 74 17.28 18.24 -2.91
N GLY A 75 16.70 17.07 -3.16
CA GLY A 75 15.31 16.92 -3.54
C GLY A 75 15.09 17.09 -5.04
N ALA A 76 14.20 16.28 -5.59
CA ALA A 76 13.82 16.37 -7.00
C ALA A 76 12.33 16.12 -7.20
N VAL A 77 11.74 16.79 -8.18
CA VAL A 77 10.36 16.61 -8.57
C VAL A 77 10.25 15.42 -9.52
N LEU A 78 9.45 14.44 -9.12
CA LEU A 78 8.97 13.40 -10.02
C LEU A 78 7.66 13.87 -10.64
N GLU A 79 7.66 14.05 -11.93
CA GLU A 79 6.53 14.66 -12.66
C GLU A 79 5.42 13.66 -12.93
N LYS A 80 4.18 14.14 -12.87
CA LYS A 80 2.98 13.38 -13.24
C LYS A 80 3.12 12.76 -14.64
N GLY A 81 2.74 11.48 -14.76
CA GLY A 81 2.75 10.73 -16.01
C GLY A 81 4.12 10.22 -16.46
N CYS A 82 5.16 10.48 -15.69
CA CYS A 82 6.52 10.05 -15.96
C CYS A 82 6.91 8.83 -15.12
N VAL A 83 7.67 7.91 -15.71
CA VAL A 83 8.15 6.70 -15.02
C VAL A 83 9.60 6.88 -14.60
N TYR A 84 9.86 6.55 -13.35
CA TYR A 84 11.20 6.62 -12.73
C TYR A 84 11.52 5.28 -12.08
N VAL A 85 12.79 4.88 -12.12
CA VAL A 85 13.31 3.76 -11.34
C VAL A 85 14.31 4.32 -10.34
N VAL A 86 14.13 3.99 -9.06
CA VAL A 86 14.98 4.44 -7.96
C VAL A 86 15.54 3.23 -7.22
N PRO A 87 16.86 3.02 -7.16
CA PRO A 87 17.42 2.01 -6.29
C PRO A 87 17.01 2.25 -4.85
N LEU A 88 16.61 1.21 -4.14
CA LEU A 88 16.32 1.27 -2.72
C LEU A 88 17.61 1.12 -1.91
N MET A 89 17.63 1.62 -0.67
CA MET A 89 18.78 1.50 0.20
C MET A 89 18.96 0.09 0.76
N GLU A 90 17.86 -0.65 0.87
CA GLU A 90 17.81 -2.00 1.42
C GLU A 90 18.23 -3.04 0.38
N VAL A 91 18.99 -4.05 0.86
CA VAL A 91 19.50 -5.19 0.09
C VAL A 91 19.13 -6.45 0.84
N LEU A 92 18.68 -7.47 0.12
CA LEU A 92 18.23 -8.74 0.68
C LEU A 92 19.27 -9.85 0.44
N ASP A 93 19.34 -10.80 1.39
CA ASP A 93 19.97 -12.10 1.29
C ASP A 93 19.07 -13.12 2.00
N LEU A 94 17.93 -13.45 1.36
CA LEU A 94 16.90 -14.24 2.01
C LEU A 94 17.28 -15.73 2.09
N PRO A 95 16.94 -16.43 3.19
CA PRO A 95 16.98 -17.88 3.24
C PRO A 95 16.13 -18.55 2.17
N ALA A 96 16.48 -19.75 1.76
CA ALA A 96 15.84 -20.47 0.63
C ALA A 96 14.32 -20.68 0.76
N GLY A 97 13.77 -20.73 1.98
CA GLY A 97 12.30 -20.86 2.20
C GLY A 97 11.56 -19.55 2.37
N LEU A 98 12.28 -18.45 2.53
CA LEU A 98 11.69 -17.15 2.81
C LEU A 98 11.49 -16.34 1.53
N GLN A 99 10.26 -15.96 1.26
CA GLN A 99 9.86 -15.08 0.16
C GLN A 99 9.30 -13.76 0.72
N ALA A 100 9.12 -12.77 -0.15
CA ALA A 100 8.52 -11.52 0.27
C ALA A 100 7.60 -10.93 -0.81
N VAL A 101 6.72 -10.05 -0.36
CA VAL A 101 5.90 -9.19 -1.23
C VAL A 101 6.06 -7.75 -0.79
N THR A 102 5.93 -6.84 -1.74
CA THR A 102 5.96 -5.41 -1.43
C THR A 102 4.63 -4.76 -1.77
N ASN A 103 4.42 -3.59 -1.18
CA ASN A 103 3.25 -2.78 -1.48
C ASN A 103 3.56 -1.31 -1.25
N ALA A 104 2.79 -0.42 -1.88
CA ALA A 104 2.83 0.99 -1.56
C ALA A 104 2.36 1.24 -0.12
N LYS A 105 2.96 2.20 0.56
CA LYS A 105 2.40 2.67 1.84
C LYS A 105 1.07 3.40 1.61
N SER A 106 0.14 3.30 2.56
CA SER A 106 -1.18 3.96 2.45
C SER A 106 -1.07 5.47 2.18
N SER A 107 -0.08 6.16 2.75
CA SER A 107 0.14 7.59 2.45
C SER A 107 0.58 7.84 1.02
N THR A 108 1.25 6.89 0.38
CA THR A 108 1.70 6.90 -1.01
C THR A 108 0.53 6.63 -1.95
N GLY A 109 -0.24 5.58 -1.68
CA GLY A 109 -1.43 5.21 -2.47
C GLY A 109 -2.47 6.32 -2.51
N ARG A 110 -2.74 6.99 -1.37
CA ARG A 110 -3.68 8.13 -1.29
C ARG A 110 -3.24 9.40 -2.04
N LEU A 111 -2.04 9.42 -2.60
CA LEU A 111 -1.58 10.47 -3.53
C LEU A 111 -1.65 10.02 -4.99
N ASP A 112 -2.19 8.83 -5.28
CA ASP A 112 -2.14 8.22 -6.61
C ASP A 112 -0.69 8.15 -7.15
N LEU A 113 0.22 7.88 -6.24
CA LEU A 113 1.63 7.68 -6.54
C LEU A 113 1.86 6.18 -6.74
N LEU A 114 1.80 5.72 -8.00
CA LEU A 114 2.08 4.33 -8.33
C LEU A 114 3.53 4.03 -8.02
N THR A 115 3.75 3.10 -7.12
CA THR A 115 5.09 2.61 -6.81
C THR A 115 5.07 1.09 -6.70
N ARG A 116 5.99 0.43 -7.40
CA ARG A 116 6.13 -1.02 -7.46
C ARG A 116 7.59 -1.38 -7.30
N THR A 117 7.85 -2.55 -6.72
CA THR A 117 9.23 -3.02 -6.54
C THR A 117 9.63 -3.92 -7.70
N ILE A 118 10.87 -3.75 -8.16
CA ILE A 118 11.52 -4.59 -9.17
C ILE A 118 12.75 -5.23 -8.54
N THR A 119 13.01 -6.49 -8.89
CA THR A 119 14.21 -7.24 -8.51
C THR A 119 15.03 -7.62 -9.74
N ASP A 120 16.30 -7.88 -9.57
CA ASP A 120 17.11 -8.53 -10.61
C ASP A 120 16.52 -9.93 -10.90
N GLY A 121 16.47 -10.32 -12.16
CA GLY A 121 15.84 -11.56 -12.58
C GLY A 121 14.30 -11.59 -12.44
N GLY A 122 13.66 -10.52 -11.98
CA GLY A 122 12.24 -10.46 -11.70
C GLY A 122 11.37 -10.42 -12.95
N THR A 123 10.28 -11.20 -12.94
CA THR A 123 9.26 -11.26 -14.02
C THR A 123 7.90 -10.76 -13.56
N GLU A 124 7.76 -10.42 -12.27
CA GLU A 124 6.57 -9.85 -11.67
C GLU A 124 6.96 -8.64 -10.80
N PHE A 125 6.12 -7.63 -10.78
CA PHE A 125 6.24 -6.54 -9.81
C PHE A 125 5.83 -7.01 -8.42
N ASP A 126 6.46 -6.42 -7.41
CA ASP A 126 6.11 -6.58 -5.99
C ASP A 126 6.25 -8.01 -5.45
N ARG A 127 6.89 -8.90 -6.20
CA ARG A 127 7.18 -10.29 -5.84
C ARG A 127 8.67 -10.49 -5.68
N ILE A 128 9.10 -10.96 -4.52
CA ILE A 128 10.47 -11.33 -4.24
C ILE A 128 10.50 -12.85 -4.00
N PRO A 129 11.14 -13.62 -4.89
CA PRO A 129 11.15 -15.08 -4.80
C PRO A 129 11.90 -15.56 -3.55
N ALA A 130 11.59 -16.77 -3.12
CA ALA A 130 12.30 -17.42 -2.00
C ALA A 130 13.79 -17.54 -2.30
N GLY A 131 14.63 -17.21 -1.30
CA GLY A 131 16.08 -17.25 -1.44
C GLY A 131 16.68 -16.12 -2.28
N TYR A 132 15.93 -15.05 -2.57
CA TYR A 132 16.46 -13.92 -3.32
C TYR A 132 17.62 -13.25 -2.58
N SER A 133 18.73 -13.03 -3.30
CA SER A 133 19.88 -12.27 -2.83
C SER A 133 20.20 -11.18 -3.85
N GLY A 134 20.09 -9.90 -3.46
CA GLY A 134 20.32 -8.77 -4.35
C GLY A 134 19.65 -7.47 -3.93
N PRO A 135 19.86 -6.41 -4.74
CA PRO A 135 19.26 -5.09 -4.52
C PRO A 135 17.78 -5.08 -4.86
N LEU A 136 17.09 -4.03 -4.35
CA LEU A 136 15.70 -3.72 -4.68
C LEU A 136 15.63 -2.37 -5.38
N TYR A 137 14.65 -2.22 -6.25
CA TYR A 137 14.38 -0.96 -6.96
C TYR A 137 12.90 -0.61 -6.87
N ALA A 138 12.58 0.67 -6.69
CA ALA A 138 11.23 1.17 -6.80
C ALA A 138 11.01 1.76 -8.21
N GLU A 139 10.04 1.23 -8.95
CA GLU A 139 9.45 1.96 -10.07
C GLU A 139 8.41 2.92 -9.50
N ILE A 140 8.49 4.19 -9.89
CA ILE A 140 7.62 5.25 -9.39
C ILE A 140 6.99 5.99 -10.57
N CYS A 141 5.67 6.10 -10.56
CA CYS A 141 4.93 6.86 -11.56
C CYS A 141 3.84 7.69 -10.88
N PRO A 142 4.05 9.00 -10.66
CA PRO A 142 3.01 9.87 -10.16
C PRO A 142 1.86 9.96 -11.17
N ARG A 143 0.62 9.66 -10.75
CA ARG A 143 -0.53 9.58 -11.66
C ARG A 143 -1.43 10.82 -11.58
N SER A 144 -1.64 11.37 -10.40
CA SER A 144 -2.48 12.57 -10.20
C SER A 144 -1.67 13.82 -9.86
N PHE A 145 -0.69 13.70 -8.97
CA PHE A 145 0.11 14.82 -8.47
C PHE A 145 1.59 14.62 -8.73
N SER A 146 2.30 15.66 -9.20
CA SER A 146 3.75 15.66 -9.18
C SER A 146 4.23 15.74 -7.73
N VAL A 147 5.29 15.04 -7.38
CA VAL A 147 5.79 14.94 -6.00
C VAL A 147 7.27 15.32 -5.90
N LEU A 148 7.65 15.99 -4.83
CA LEU A 148 9.04 16.25 -4.49
C LEU A 148 9.52 15.15 -3.54
N VAL A 149 10.58 14.45 -3.94
CA VAL A 149 11.18 13.33 -3.19
C VAL A 149 12.61 13.60 -2.82
N ARG A 150 13.10 12.94 -1.74
CA ARG A 150 14.47 12.97 -1.26
C ARG A 150 14.97 11.57 -0.88
N PRO A 151 16.30 11.35 -0.76
CA PRO A 151 16.84 10.09 -0.28
C PRO A 151 16.32 9.74 1.12
N GLY A 152 16.05 8.46 1.35
CA GLY A 152 15.53 7.98 2.63
C GLY A 152 14.02 8.07 2.79
N MET A 153 13.29 8.71 1.87
CA MET A 153 11.83 8.67 1.87
C MET A 153 11.31 7.25 1.69
N ARG A 154 10.21 6.93 2.36
CA ARG A 154 9.61 5.59 2.46
C ARG A 154 8.28 5.56 1.72
N LEU A 155 8.29 5.03 0.49
CA LEU A 155 7.11 4.93 -0.37
C LEU A 155 6.53 3.52 -0.41
N ASN A 156 7.39 2.50 -0.27
CA ASN A 156 7.06 1.08 -0.28
C ASN A 156 7.35 0.45 1.07
N GLN A 157 6.71 -0.69 1.30
CA GLN A 157 6.93 -1.57 2.44
C GLN A 157 7.04 -3.01 1.95
N ILE A 158 7.80 -3.85 2.66
CA ILE A 158 8.03 -5.26 2.35
C ILE A 158 7.53 -6.13 3.49
N ARG A 159 6.82 -7.22 3.16
CA ARG A 159 6.32 -8.24 4.07
C ARG A 159 6.93 -9.58 3.71
N PHE A 160 7.49 -10.27 4.70
CA PHE A 160 8.14 -11.55 4.54
C PHE A 160 7.19 -12.70 4.89
N ARG A 161 7.23 -13.77 4.10
CA ARG A 161 6.38 -14.95 4.23
C ARG A 161 7.22 -16.23 4.20
N ASP A 162 7.04 -17.08 5.19
CA ASP A 162 7.59 -18.44 5.20
C ASP A 162 6.44 -19.41 4.98
N GLY A 163 6.50 -20.21 3.92
CA GLY A 163 5.45 -21.17 3.56
C GLY A 163 4.12 -20.53 3.19
N GLN A 164 3.03 -21.27 3.46
CA GLN A 164 1.65 -20.85 3.17
C GLN A 164 1.07 -20.07 4.36
N ALA A 165 0.87 -18.78 4.21
CA ALA A 165 0.33 -17.91 5.24
C ALA A 165 -1.16 -17.59 5.06
N VAL A 166 -1.67 -17.66 3.83
CA VAL A 166 -3.04 -17.24 3.45
C VAL A 166 -4.08 -18.19 4.02
N LEU A 167 -5.11 -17.64 4.67
CA LEU A 167 -6.27 -18.39 5.13
C LEU A 167 -7.22 -18.70 3.97
N GLY A 168 -7.69 -19.95 3.93
CA GLY A 168 -8.82 -20.31 3.07
C GLY A 168 -10.15 -19.78 3.62
N ASP A 169 -11.19 -19.77 2.77
CA ASP A 169 -12.49 -19.21 3.14
C ASP A 169 -13.14 -19.90 4.35
N ASP A 170 -12.97 -21.23 4.51
CA ASP A 170 -13.50 -21.96 5.66
C ASP A 170 -12.76 -21.61 6.97
N GLU A 171 -11.44 -21.43 6.90
CA GLU A 171 -10.64 -20.93 8.04
C GLU A 171 -11.06 -19.50 8.40
N LEU A 172 -11.31 -18.67 7.40
CA LEU A 172 -11.74 -17.28 7.59
C LEU A 172 -13.14 -17.20 8.21
N ARG A 173 -14.07 -18.06 7.80
CA ARG A 173 -15.40 -18.20 8.44
C ARG A 173 -15.28 -18.66 9.88
N ALA A 174 -14.46 -19.65 10.16
CA ALA A 174 -14.22 -20.14 11.51
C ALA A 174 -13.60 -19.06 12.40
N LEU A 175 -12.64 -18.30 11.86
CA LEU A 175 -12.02 -17.16 12.56
C LEU A 175 -13.06 -16.08 12.88
N HIS A 176 -13.88 -15.68 11.89
CA HIS A 176 -14.95 -14.69 12.11
C HIS A 176 -15.97 -15.14 13.15
N ALA A 177 -16.34 -16.41 13.15
CA ALA A 177 -17.28 -16.97 14.13
C ALA A 177 -16.72 -16.95 15.57
N SER A 178 -15.42 -17.08 15.73
CA SER A 178 -14.76 -17.02 17.05
C SER A 178 -14.41 -15.59 17.48
N MET A 179 -14.13 -14.72 16.51
CA MET A 179 -13.70 -13.35 16.71
C MET A 179 -14.19 -12.50 15.51
N PRO A 180 -15.19 -11.64 15.69
CA PRO A 180 -15.71 -10.82 14.59
C PRO A 180 -14.63 -10.00 13.90
N LEU A 181 -14.50 -10.15 12.58
CA LEU A 181 -13.52 -9.45 11.74
C LEU A 181 -14.07 -8.17 11.12
N VAL A 182 -15.38 -8.00 11.15
CA VAL A 182 -16.11 -6.81 10.69
C VAL A 182 -17.29 -6.52 11.61
N ASP A 183 -17.76 -5.28 11.58
CA ASP A 183 -18.91 -4.76 12.35
C ASP A 183 -20.27 -5.08 11.69
N ASP A 184 -20.29 -5.76 10.55
CA ASP A 184 -21.49 -6.15 9.80
C ASP A 184 -21.42 -7.64 9.40
N GLU A 185 -22.45 -8.15 8.73
CA GLU A 185 -22.44 -9.53 8.25
C GLU A 185 -21.35 -9.72 7.17
N PRO A 186 -20.43 -10.69 7.35
CA PRO A 186 -19.29 -10.84 6.46
C PRO A 186 -19.70 -11.48 5.13
N VAL A 187 -19.19 -10.95 4.04
CA VAL A 187 -19.26 -11.60 2.72
C VAL A 187 -17.92 -12.30 2.48
N ILE A 188 -17.86 -13.62 2.66
CA ILE A 188 -16.63 -14.40 2.49
C ILE A 188 -16.70 -15.24 1.22
N GLY A 189 -15.76 -15.02 0.32
CA GLY A 189 -15.52 -15.74 -0.92
C GLY A 189 -14.24 -15.20 -1.57
N ASP A 190 -13.19 -16.01 -1.69
CA ASP A 190 -11.84 -15.60 -2.04
C ASP A 190 -11.30 -14.48 -1.13
N GLY A 191 -11.56 -14.57 0.19
CA GLY A 191 -11.28 -13.58 1.20
C GLY A 191 -12.53 -12.82 1.68
N LEU A 192 -12.34 -11.84 2.56
CA LEU A 192 -13.39 -11.00 3.15
C LEU A 192 -13.76 -9.86 2.19
N GLY A 193 -15.01 -9.80 1.77
CA GLY A 193 -15.54 -8.76 0.88
C GLY A 193 -15.44 -7.37 1.51
N PHE A 194 -15.02 -6.41 0.72
CA PHE A 194 -14.84 -5.02 1.11
C PHE A 194 -15.70 -4.16 0.19
N SER A 195 -16.74 -3.52 0.74
CA SER A 195 -17.70 -2.75 -0.05
C SER A 195 -17.56 -1.25 0.19
N VAL A 196 -18.09 -0.45 -0.74
CA VAL A 196 -17.99 1.02 -0.67
C VAL A 196 -19.15 1.62 0.11
N ASP A 197 -18.84 2.62 0.96
CA ASP A 197 -19.84 3.44 1.65
C ASP A 197 -20.16 4.72 0.84
N LEU A 198 -21.35 4.75 0.23
CA LEU A 198 -21.90 5.93 -0.46
C LEU A 198 -23.18 6.46 0.21
N LYS A 199 -23.47 6.01 1.45
CA LYS A 199 -24.55 6.49 2.31
C LYS A 199 -24.04 6.73 3.72
N PRO A 200 -23.23 7.79 3.94
CA PRO A 200 -22.69 8.08 5.25
C PRO A 200 -23.81 8.34 6.25
N GLN A 201 -23.55 8.06 7.53
CA GLN A 201 -24.53 8.27 8.62
C GLN A 201 -24.91 9.74 8.79
N SER A 202 -24.06 10.68 8.37
CA SER A 202 -24.31 12.11 8.42
C SER A 202 -23.78 12.83 7.17
N GLY A 203 -24.54 13.77 6.66
CA GLY A 203 -24.19 14.52 5.46
C GLY A 203 -24.26 13.71 4.18
N THR A 204 -23.66 14.22 3.12
CA THR A 204 -23.65 13.63 1.76
C THR A 204 -22.24 13.41 1.22
N LEU A 205 -21.20 13.81 1.94
CA LEU A 205 -19.80 13.65 1.56
C LEU A 205 -19.41 12.16 1.60
N VAL A 206 -19.11 11.59 0.45
CA VAL A 206 -18.75 10.16 0.29
C VAL A 206 -17.32 9.93 -0.15
N GLY A 207 -16.62 10.97 -0.58
CA GLY A 207 -15.24 10.85 -1.05
C GLY A 207 -14.64 12.15 -1.54
N TYR A 208 -13.45 11.99 -2.12
CA TYR A 208 -12.72 13.09 -2.75
C TYR A 208 -12.25 12.65 -4.13
N ARG A 209 -12.26 13.58 -5.08
CA ARG A 209 -11.72 13.43 -6.43
C ARG A 209 -10.48 14.30 -6.59
N ALA A 210 -9.39 13.74 -7.13
CA ALA A 210 -8.17 14.50 -7.38
C ALA A 210 -8.39 15.56 -8.48
N LYS A 211 -8.01 16.81 -8.19
CA LYS A 211 -8.06 17.90 -9.16
C LYS A 211 -6.94 17.77 -10.19
N PRO A 212 -7.16 18.14 -11.45
CA PRO A 212 -6.09 18.31 -12.43
C PRO A 212 -5.28 19.60 -12.14
N HIS A 213 -4.05 19.66 -12.67
CA HIS A 213 -3.22 20.87 -12.68
C HIS A 213 -2.95 21.51 -11.32
N THR A 214 -2.69 20.70 -10.30
CA THR A 214 -2.34 21.14 -8.94
C THR A 214 -0.85 21.44 -8.81
N GLY A 215 -0.46 22.04 -7.69
CA GLY A 215 0.93 22.24 -7.32
C GLY A 215 1.66 20.91 -6.98
N VAL A 216 2.98 20.99 -6.85
CA VAL A 216 3.84 19.87 -6.41
C VAL A 216 3.59 19.59 -4.93
N ILE A 217 3.50 18.31 -4.57
CA ILE A 217 3.42 17.87 -3.17
C ILE A 217 4.81 17.47 -2.68
N ASP A 218 5.39 18.24 -1.76
CA ASP A 218 6.59 17.85 -1.02
C ASP A 218 6.22 16.77 0.02
N LEU A 219 6.79 15.57 -0.12
CA LEU A 219 6.44 14.44 0.74
C LEU A 219 6.98 14.56 2.19
N ASP A 220 7.85 15.53 2.47
CA ASP A 220 8.27 15.87 3.84
C ASP A 220 7.30 16.86 4.52
N ASN A 221 6.46 17.56 3.75
CA ASN A 221 5.51 18.54 4.29
C ASN A 221 4.22 17.87 4.77
N ILE A 222 4.25 17.37 6.00
CA ILE A 222 3.12 16.68 6.63
C ILE A 222 2.12 17.72 7.17
N GLY A 223 0.81 17.58 6.79
CA GLY A 223 -0.26 18.49 7.18
C GLY A 223 -0.11 19.90 6.59
N GLY A 224 0.75 20.10 5.60
CA GLY A 224 1.03 21.42 5.04
C GLY A 224 0.02 21.91 4.00
N TYR A 225 -0.69 20.98 3.34
CA TYR A 225 -1.53 21.31 2.18
C TYR A 225 -3.00 21.45 2.56
N ASP A 226 -3.67 22.46 1.97
CA ASP A 226 -5.13 22.57 2.07
C ASP A 226 -5.77 21.55 1.12
N PRO A 227 -6.64 20.65 1.62
CA PRO A 227 -7.36 19.72 0.75
C PRO A 227 -8.10 20.40 -0.40
N ALA A 228 -8.67 21.58 -0.19
CA ALA A 228 -9.45 22.27 -1.20
C ALA A 228 -8.65 22.69 -2.44
N GLU A 229 -7.32 22.81 -2.33
CA GLU A 229 -6.46 23.12 -3.49
C GLU A 229 -6.22 21.90 -4.40
N TYR A 230 -6.31 20.68 -3.85
CA TYR A 230 -5.92 19.43 -4.51
C TYR A 230 -7.10 18.49 -4.79
N TRP A 231 -8.20 18.64 -4.06
CA TRP A 231 -9.33 17.72 -4.06
C TRP A 231 -10.65 18.42 -4.24
N GLU A 232 -11.55 17.79 -4.99
CA GLU A 232 -12.97 18.10 -5.06
C GLU A 232 -13.73 17.16 -4.13
N GLU A 233 -14.67 17.67 -3.38
CA GLU A 233 -15.58 16.86 -2.56
C GLU A 233 -16.56 16.12 -3.48
N VAL A 234 -16.76 14.83 -3.21
CA VAL A 234 -17.74 13.99 -3.91
C VAL A 234 -18.90 13.73 -2.97
N HIS A 235 -20.07 14.13 -3.40
CA HIS A 235 -21.31 13.98 -2.64
C HIS A 235 -22.25 12.98 -3.29
N SER A 236 -23.06 12.28 -2.48
CA SER A 236 -24.10 11.36 -2.94
C SER A 236 -25.34 11.49 -2.07
N ASP A 237 -26.48 11.76 -2.70
CA ASP A 237 -27.80 11.83 -2.04
C ASP A 237 -28.57 10.51 -2.13
N ASN A 238 -28.28 9.69 -3.14
CA ASN A 238 -29.02 8.46 -3.44
C ASN A 238 -28.19 7.17 -3.30
N GLY A 239 -26.94 7.27 -2.82
CA GLY A 239 -26.03 6.15 -2.68
C GLY A 239 -25.38 5.69 -3.98
N ARG A 240 -25.26 6.58 -4.96
CA ARG A 240 -24.60 6.34 -6.25
C ARG A 240 -23.69 7.50 -6.62
N ILE A 241 -22.59 7.18 -7.29
CA ILE A 241 -21.71 8.14 -7.95
C ILE A 241 -21.32 7.62 -9.33
N ILE A 242 -20.96 8.53 -10.22
CA ILE A 242 -20.35 8.17 -11.50
C ILE A 242 -18.86 8.43 -11.39
N LEU A 243 -18.08 7.41 -11.65
CA LEU A 243 -16.62 7.50 -11.76
C LEU A 243 -16.26 7.90 -13.19
N ASP A 244 -15.57 9.03 -13.34
CA ASP A 244 -15.13 9.53 -14.65
C ASP A 244 -13.84 8.84 -15.12
N PRO A 245 -13.69 8.59 -16.42
CA PRO A 245 -12.47 8.00 -16.97
C PRO A 245 -11.23 8.82 -16.65
N GLY A 246 -10.16 8.11 -16.26
CA GLY A 246 -8.87 8.71 -15.90
C GLY A 246 -8.86 9.47 -14.57
N ALA A 247 -10.00 9.63 -13.89
CA ALA A 247 -10.07 10.30 -12.60
C ALA A 247 -9.66 9.36 -11.45
N PHE A 248 -9.13 9.95 -10.39
CA PHE A 248 -8.73 9.26 -9.16
C PHE A 248 -9.59 9.73 -8.00
N TYR A 249 -10.05 8.78 -7.20
CA TYR A 249 -10.96 9.00 -6.08
C TYR A 249 -10.40 8.39 -4.80
N ILE A 250 -10.63 9.07 -3.69
CA ILE A 250 -10.50 8.52 -2.34
C ILE A 250 -11.91 8.30 -1.81
N LEU A 251 -12.25 7.04 -1.58
CA LEU A 251 -13.51 6.60 -0.98
C LEU A 251 -13.24 5.88 0.33
N VAL A 252 -14.27 5.33 0.97
CA VAL A 252 -14.14 4.60 2.23
C VAL A 252 -14.97 3.33 2.19
N SER A 253 -14.52 2.28 2.89
CA SER A 253 -15.29 1.06 3.05
C SER A 253 -16.51 1.26 3.94
N ARG A 254 -17.54 0.46 3.69
CA ARG A 254 -18.70 0.34 4.55
C ARG A 254 -18.34 -0.39 5.83
N GLU A 255 -17.58 -1.46 5.72
CA GLU A 255 -17.15 -2.30 6.83
C GLU A 255 -16.06 -1.61 7.66
N ALA A 256 -16.19 -1.67 8.98
CA ALA A 256 -15.11 -1.43 9.91
C ALA A 256 -14.45 -2.77 10.25
N VAL A 257 -13.17 -2.91 9.90
CA VAL A 257 -12.46 -4.18 10.03
C VAL A 257 -11.60 -4.25 11.27
N HIS A 258 -11.35 -5.48 11.70
CA HIS A 258 -10.49 -5.85 12.83
C HIS A 258 -9.44 -6.85 12.34
N ILE A 259 -8.17 -6.51 12.54
CA ILE A 259 -7.04 -7.41 12.27
C ILE A 259 -6.51 -7.91 13.61
N PRO A 260 -6.81 -9.16 14.01
CA PRO A 260 -6.35 -9.70 15.28
C PRO A 260 -4.82 -9.81 15.36
N PRO A 261 -4.21 -9.83 16.57
CA PRO A 261 -2.76 -9.87 16.74
C PRO A 261 -2.04 -11.04 16.04
N ALA A 262 -2.69 -12.20 15.94
CA ALA A 262 -2.14 -13.39 15.30
C ALA A 262 -2.30 -13.39 13.76
N TYR A 263 -2.80 -12.31 13.18
CA TYR A 263 -3.09 -12.21 11.75
C TYR A 263 -2.63 -10.88 11.19
N ALA A 264 -2.32 -10.90 9.90
CA ALA A 264 -2.18 -9.72 9.05
C ALA A 264 -3.20 -9.83 7.91
N ALA A 265 -3.40 -8.78 7.15
CA ALA A 265 -4.20 -8.87 5.94
C ALA A 265 -3.59 -8.02 4.82
N GLU A 266 -4.00 -8.34 3.61
CA GLU A 266 -3.68 -7.59 2.39
C GLU A 266 -4.94 -7.40 1.58
N MET A 267 -5.14 -6.21 1.01
CA MET A 267 -6.24 -6.02 0.07
C MET A 267 -5.85 -6.59 -1.29
N ALA A 268 -6.53 -7.65 -1.70
CA ALA A 268 -6.43 -8.15 -3.06
C ALA A 268 -7.30 -7.28 -3.98
N PRO A 269 -6.77 -6.85 -5.15
CA PRO A 269 -7.57 -6.16 -6.14
C PRO A 269 -8.76 -7.03 -6.57
N TYR A 270 -9.94 -6.44 -6.67
CA TYR A 270 -11.08 -7.11 -7.27
C TYR A 270 -10.77 -7.46 -8.74
N LEU A 271 -11.05 -8.71 -9.12
CA LEU A 271 -10.69 -9.23 -10.45
C LEU A 271 -11.21 -8.29 -11.55
N ALA A 272 -10.34 -7.94 -12.49
CA ALA A 272 -10.57 -7.03 -13.62
C ALA A 272 -11.70 -7.46 -14.58
N MET A 273 -12.36 -8.60 -14.35
CA MET A 273 -13.46 -9.10 -15.17
C MET A 273 -14.80 -8.40 -14.95
N VAL A 274 -14.92 -7.49 -13.98
CA VAL A 274 -16.22 -6.99 -13.53
C VAL A 274 -16.39 -5.48 -13.69
N GLY A 275 -15.38 -4.71 -14.14
CA GLY A 275 -15.57 -3.28 -14.29
C GLY A 275 -14.37 -2.49 -14.81
N GLU A 276 -14.66 -1.30 -15.31
CA GLU A 276 -13.72 -0.31 -15.81
C GLU A 276 -12.98 0.46 -14.71
N PHE A 277 -13.20 0.11 -13.44
CA PHE A 277 -12.49 0.72 -12.32
C PHE A 277 -11.64 -0.31 -11.57
N ARG A 278 -10.60 0.18 -10.91
CA ARG A 278 -9.78 -0.61 -10.00
C ARG A 278 -9.63 0.13 -8.69
N VAL A 279 -9.69 -0.63 -7.58
CA VAL A 279 -9.09 -0.19 -6.33
C VAL A 279 -7.61 -0.42 -6.47
N HIS A 280 -6.85 0.67 -6.52
CA HIS A 280 -5.41 0.67 -6.63
C HIS A 280 -4.77 0.65 -5.24
N TYR A 281 -3.46 0.33 -5.20
CA TYR A 281 -2.64 0.43 -3.99
C TYR A 281 -3.15 -0.40 -2.82
N ALA A 282 -3.46 -1.67 -3.11
CA ALA A 282 -3.77 -2.65 -2.08
C ALA A 282 -2.74 -2.56 -0.95
N GLY A 283 -3.13 -2.04 0.21
CA GLY A 283 -2.24 -1.82 1.35
C GLY A 283 -2.13 -3.07 2.22
N PHE A 284 -1.06 -3.15 2.99
CA PHE A 284 -0.98 -4.09 4.10
C PHE A 284 -1.80 -3.57 5.27
N PHE A 285 -2.54 -4.47 5.86
CA PHE A 285 -3.22 -4.27 7.13
C PHE A 285 -2.44 -5.07 8.19
N ASP A 286 -1.78 -4.35 9.07
CA ASP A 286 -0.93 -4.95 10.07
C ASP A 286 -1.74 -5.44 11.29
N PRO A 287 -1.21 -6.42 12.05
CA PRO A 287 -1.79 -6.90 13.31
C PRO A 287 -2.13 -5.74 14.25
N GLY A 288 -3.36 -5.71 14.76
CA GLY A 288 -3.87 -4.65 15.63
C GLY A 288 -4.66 -3.55 14.92
N PHE A 289 -4.66 -3.47 13.58
CA PHE A 289 -5.45 -2.48 12.87
C PHE A 289 -6.95 -2.66 13.16
N GLY A 290 -7.58 -1.63 13.72
CA GLY A 290 -8.99 -1.63 14.15
C GLY A 290 -9.32 -2.55 15.34
N HIS A 291 -8.38 -3.34 15.84
CA HIS A 291 -8.62 -4.35 16.86
C HIS A 291 -8.55 -3.76 18.29
N ASP A 292 -9.35 -4.29 19.20
CA ASP A 292 -9.46 -3.85 20.61
C ASP A 292 -8.15 -4.05 21.40
N ALA A 293 -7.38 -5.10 21.10
CA ALA A 293 -6.05 -5.31 21.69
C ALA A 293 -5.08 -4.14 21.43
N ALA A 294 -5.34 -3.32 20.41
CA ALA A 294 -4.61 -2.08 20.11
C ALA A 294 -5.43 -0.83 20.41
N GLY A 295 -6.51 -0.95 21.20
CA GLY A 295 -7.41 0.16 21.56
C GLY A 295 -8.34 0.59 20.42
N GLY A 296 -8.53 -0.23 19.40
CA GLY A 296 -9.44 0.02 18.29
C GLY A 296 -10.88 -0.46 18.57
N ALA A 297 -11.85 0.13 17.87
CA ALA A 297 -13.26 -0.28 17.86
C ALA A 297 -13.75 -0.47 16.42
N GLY A 298 -12.92 -1.12 15.60
CA GLY A 298 -13.05 -1.18 14.14
C GLY A 298 -12.37 -0.01 13.46
N SER A 299 -11.88 -0.24 12.24
CA SER A 299 -11.28 0.79 11.41
C SER A 299 -11.69 0.60 9.97
N ARG A 300 -12.21 1.65 9.33
CA ARG A 300 -12.61 1.58 7.92
C ARG A 300 -11.40 1.65 7.01
N GLY A 301 -11.43 0.89 5.92
CA GLY A 301 -10.43 0.98 4.87
C GLY A 301 -10.70 2.18 3.97
N VAL A 302 -9.65 2.93 3.67
CA VAL A 302 -9.72 3.94 2.62
C VAL A 302 -9.41 3.25 1.30
N LEU A 303 -10.22 3.57 0.29
CA LEU A 303 -10.20 2.96 -1.02
C LEU A 303 -9.65 3.97 -2.03
N GLU A 304 -8.55 3.63 -2.64
CA GLU A 304 -7.92 4.38 -3.73
C GLU A 304 -8.47 3.86 -5.06
N VAL A 305 -9.42 4.59 -5.66
CA VAL A 305 -10.18 4.14 -6.83
C VAL A 305 -9.81 4.94 -8.06
N ARG A 306 -9.44 4.25 -9.13
CA ARG A 306 -9.25 4.86 -10.45
C ARG A 306 -10.15 4.21 -11.49
N CYS A 307 -10.93 5.03 -12.20
CA CYS A 307 -11.67 4.61 -13.38
C CYS A 307 -10.76 4.65 -14.62
N HIS A 308 -10.90 3.68 -15.53
CA HIS A 308 -10.03 3.58 -16.70
C HIS A 308 -10.60 4.30 -17.92
N GLU A 309 -11.24 3.60 -18.83
CA GLU A 309 -11.60 4.14 -20.16
C GLU A 309 -13.08 4.50 -20.30
N ALA A 310 -13.97 3.84 -19.56
CA ALA A 310 -15.41 4.09 -19.61
C ALA A 310 -15.96 4.60 -18.28
N PRO A 311 -16.94 5.53 -18.26
CA PRO A 311 -17.60 5.93 -17.03
C PRO A 311 -18.26 4.73 -16.34
N PHE A 312 -18.17 4.67 -15.00
CA PHE A 312 -18.73 3.57 -14.23
C PHE A 312 -19.64 4.08 -13.11
N VAL A 313 -20.84 3.51 -13.01
CA VAL A 313 -21.76 3.79 -11.90
C VAL A 313 -21.37 2.90 -10.72
N LEU A 314 -20.92 3.51 -9.62
CA LEU A 314 -20.61 2.83 -8.37
C LEU A 314 -21.79 3.01 -7.40
N GLU A 315 -22.26 1.92 -6.79
CA GLU A 315 -23.38 1.91 -5.87
C GLU A 315 -22.95 1.57 -4.44
N HIS A 316 -23.68 2.10 -3.47
CA HIS A 316 -23.47 1.79 -2.04
C HIS A 316 -23.58 0.29 -1.78
N GLY A 317 -22.62 -0.26 -1.03
CA GLY A 317 -22.55 -1.69 -0.71
C GLY A 317 -22.00 -2.56 -1.85
N GLN A 318 -21.61 -1.98 -2.99
CA GLN A 318 -20.94 -2.73 -4.04
C GLN A 318 -19.56 -3.17 -3.56
N ILE A 319 -19.23 -4.47 -3.72
CA ILE A 319 -17.92 -5.01 -3.38
C ILE A 319 -16.89 -4.47 -4.37
N VAL A 320 -15.80 -3.91 -3.84
CA VAL A 320 -14.73 -3.25 -4.62
C VAL A 320 -13.36 -3.87 -4.38
N GLY A 321 -13.24 -4.77 -3.41
CA GLY A 321 -12.01 -5.46 -3.07
C GLY A 321 -12.26 -6.65 -2.15
N ARG A 322 -11.17 -7.37 -1.83
CA ARG A 322 -11.17 -8.48 -0.89
C ARG A 322 -10.00 -8.30 0.09
N LEU A 323 -10.25 -8.50 1.37
CA LEU A 323 -9.19 -8.65 2.35
C LEU A 323 -8.81 -10.13 2.45
N VAL A 324 -7.59 -10.42 2.09
CA VAL A 324 -6.97 -11.74 2.25
C VAL A 324 -6.23 -11.75 3.56
N TYR A 325 -6.69 -12.56 4.51
CA TYR A 325 -6.06 -12.71 5.81
C TYR A 325 -4.91 -13.70 5.74
N GLU A 326 -3.85 -13.39 6.47
CA GLU A 326 -2.64 -14.19 6.55
C GLU A 326 -2.32 -14.47 8.01
N LYS A 327 -1.95 -15.72 8.30
CA LYS A 327 -1.52 -16.10 9.63
C LYS A 327 -0.11 -15.56 9.89
N MET A 328 0.10 -14.99 11.07
CA MET A 328 1.42 -14.63 11.54
C MET A 328 2.17 -15.90 12.01
N ASP A 329 3.48 -15.98 11.78
CA ASP A 329 4.31 -17.04 12.36
C ASP A 329 4.42 -16.88 13.89
N GLN A 330 4.46 -15.63 14.34
CA GLN A 330 4.41 -15.24 15.76
C GLN A 330 3.61 -13.96 15.89
N GLU A 331 2.98 -13.75 17.04
CA GLU A 331 2.39 -12.44 17.33
C GLU A 331 3.50 -11.38 17.42
N PRO A 332 3.31 -10.19 16.83
CA PRO A 332 4.31 -9.14 16.87
C PRO A 332 4.45 -8.57 18.29
N ALA A 333 5.67 -8.17 18.65
CA ALA A 333 5.96 -7.53 19.92
C ALA A 333 5.24 -6.20 20.11
N GLN A 334 4.87 -5.55 19.02
CA GLN A 334 4.10 -4.29 19.00
C GLN A 334 2.98 -4.40 17.98
N LEU A 335 1.79 -3.93 18.35
CA LEU A 335 0.62 -3.90 17.48
C LEU A 335 0.49 -2.54 16.78
N TYR A 336 -0.14 -2.53 15.61
CA TYR A 336 -0.49 -1.30 14.90
C TYR A 336 -1.42 -0.43 15.76
N GLY A 337 -1.04 0.81 16.02
CA GLY A 337 -1.81 1.74 16.87
C GLY A 337 -1.42 1.73 18.35
N ALA A 338 -0.75 0.70 18.85
CA ALA A 338 -0.29 0.63 20.24
C ALA A 338 1.21 1.00 20.32
N GLY A 339 1.53 2.22 20.71
CA GLY A 339 2.93 2.66 20.92
C GLY A 339 3.74 2.96 19.65
N ILE A 340 3.19 2.70 18.47
CA ILE A 340 3.74 3.10 17.18
C ILE A 340 2.90 4.26 16.66
N SER A 341 3.52 5.31 16.12
CA SER A 341 2.81 6.43 15.50
C SER A 341 2.02 5.93 14.28
N SER A 342 0.77 5.53 14.47
CA SER A 342 -0.12 5.13 13.39
C SER A 342 -0.89 6.35 12.89
N ASN A 343 -0.83 6.61 11.58
CA ASN A 343 -1.58 7.73 10.99
C ASN A 343 -3.07 7.39 10.77
N TYR A 344 -3.47 6.12 10.88
CA TYR A 344 -4.72 5.63 10.30
C TYR A 344 -5.53 4.68 11.20
N GLN A 345 -5.23 4.60 12.50
CA GLN A 345 -6.05 3.85 13.48
C GLN A 345 -7.40 4.57 13.70
N GLY A 346 -8.50 3.81 13.74
CA GLY A 346 -9.85 4.36 13.96
C GLY A 346 -10.33 5.34 12.88
N GLN A 347 -9.81 5.22 11.68
CA GLN A 347 -10.13 6.14 10.59
C GLN A 347 -11.48 5.85 9.92
N GLY A 348 -12.12 6.95 9.45
CA GLY A 348 -13.14 6.94 8.40
C GLY A 348 -12.55 7.40 7.07
N LEU A 349 -13.34 8.21 6.32
CA LEU A 349 -12.86 8.87 5.10
C LEU A 349 -11.72 9.84 5.42
N LYS A 350 -10.52 9.56 4.93
CA LYS A 350 -9.31 10.31 5.28
C LYS A 350 -8.33 10.40 4.09
N LEU A 351 -7.90 11.60 3.77
CA LEU A 351 -6.86 11.87 2.78
C LEU A 351 -5.46 11.45 3.29
N SER A 352 -4.45 11.56 2.44
CA SER A 352 -3.05 11.34 2.83
C SER A 352 -2.63 12.30 3.94
N LYS A 353 -1.70 11.86 4.79
CA LYS A 353 -1.15 12.63 5.92
C LYS A 353 -0.54 14.00 5.54
N HIS A 354 -0.30 14.26 4.26
CA HIS A 354 0.24 15.52 3.76
C HIS A 354 -0.80 16.64 3.76
N PHE A 355 -2.08 16.29 3.77
CA PHE A 355 -3.18 17.25 3.83
C PHE A 355 -3.59 17.53 5.27
N ARG A 356 -4.04 18.77 5.51
CA ARG A 356 -4.61 19.17 6.81
C ARG A 356 -5.83 18.30 7.13
N ALA A 357 -5.97 17.90 8.40
CA ALA A 357 -7.20 17.27 8.85
C ALA A 357 -8.34 18.28 8.80
N ARG A 358 -9.48 17.85 8.29
CA ARG A 358 -10.75 18.60 8.32
C ARG A 358 -11.64 18.10 9.43
#